data_85cbd69d6c09b5b5f938f7bea33ab900
#
_entry.id   85cbd69d6c09b5b5f938f7bea33ab900
#
_cell.length_a   1.000
_cell.length_b   1.000
_cell.length_c   1.000
_cell.angle_alpha   90.00
_cell.angle_beta   90.00
_cell.angle_gamma   90.00
#
_symmetry.space_group_name_H-M   'P 1'
#
loop_
_entity.id
_entity.type
_entity.pdbx_description
1 polymer ?
#
loop_
_entity_poly.entity_id
_entity_poly.type
_entity_poly.pdbx_seq_one_letter_code
_entity_poly.pdbx_strand_id
1 'polypeptide(L)'
;MNRNFKRILFSACLLAALGGTACSDDTPEQPAGGGTESGETEEPGGEDNPDGPLQMDPVEFAAFPGAEGYGKNTVGGRGGKVYHVTSLDDDANNPAEGTLRWVLKQKGAKTVVFDVAGTIHLKADLKTNNDNLTIAGQTSPGGICLADYAFVINSNEVIIRFLRFRPGDDSGKEPDGLGGMDKKNIIIDHCSVSWSVDECLSVYGMENSTVQWCIAAQALRVSVHGKGTHCYGGNWGGNKASYHHNLIAHCE
;
A
#
# COMPACT_ATOMS: atom_id res chain seq x y z
N MET A 1 -25.09 25.38 -24.73
CA MET A 1 -25.77 24.09 -24.72
C MET A 1 -25.65 23.54 -23.28
N ASN A 2 -26.76 23.61 -22.53
CA ASN A 2 -26.83 23.22 -21.12
C ASN A 2 -26.80 21.71 -20.95
N ARG A 3 -25.85 21.16 -20.23
CA ARG A 3 -25.90 19.78 -19.71
C ARG A 3 -26.25 19.81 -18.23
N ASN A 4 -27.46 19.41 -17.90
CA ASN A 4 -27.96 19.24 -16.54
C ASN A 4 -27.28 18.05 -15.87
N PHE A 5 -26.52 18.30 -14.81
CA PHE A 5 -26.03 17.27 -13.89
C PHE A 5 -27.18 16.80 -12.99
N LYS A 6 -27.62 15.54 -13.15
CA LYS A 6 -28.51 14.88 -12.20
C LYS A 6 -27.71 14.41 -10.99
N ARG A 7 -27.99 15.03 -9.86
CA ARG A 7 -27.54 14.56 -8.54
C ARG A 7 -28.25 13.24 -8.21
N ILE A 8 -27.50 12.17 -8.02
CA ILE A 8 -27.99 10.92 -7.45
C ILE A 8 -27.71 10.96 -5.95
N LEU A 9 -28.80 11.03 -5.15
CA LEU A 9 -28.76 10.83 -3.70
C LEU A 9 -28.61 9.34 -3.41
N PHE A 10 -27.57 8.94 -2.70
CA PHE A 10 -27.49 7.62 -2.09
C PHE A 10 -28.15 7.65 -0.70
N SER A 11 -29.22 6.86 -0.60
CA SER A 11 -29.92 6.59 0.65
C SER A 11 -29.14 5.57 1.47
N ALA A 12 -28.84 5.89 2.73
CA ALA A 12 -28.22 4.98 3.67
C ALA A 12 -29.29 4.02 4.21
N CYS A 13 -29.12 2.72 3.96
CA CYS A 13 -29.87 1.67 4.66
C CYS A 13 -29.10 1.21 5.89
N LEU A 14 -29.68 1.51 7.04
CA LEU A 14 -29.31 1.02 8.37
C LEU A 14 -29.94 -0.37 8.57
N LEU A 15 -29.17 -1.43 8.68
CA LEU A 15 -29.65 -2.73 9.14
C LEU A 15 -29.12 -3.01 10.54
N ALA A 16 -30.06 -3.08 11.47
CA ALA A 16 -29.85 -3.61 12.81
C ALA A 16 -29.93 -5.14 12.76
N ALA A 17 -28.98 -5.84 13.34
CA ALA A 17 -29.04 -7.28 13.57
C ALA A 17 -29.13 -7.57 15.06
N LEU A 18 -30.21 -8.21 15.42
CA LEU A 18 -30.48 -8.82 16.73
C LEU A 18 -29.81 -10.19 16.84
N GLY A 19 -29.19 -10.47 17.88
CA GLY A 19 -28.96 -11.40 18.86
C GLY A 19 -29.36 -12.90 18.70
N GLY A 20 -28.62 -13.75 19.38
CA GLY A 20 -28.98 -15.12 19.73
C GLY A 20 -27.73 -15.96 19.95
N THR A 21 -27.28 -16.09 21.21
CA THR A 21 -27.16 -17.27 22.10
C THR A 21 -26.89 -18.58 21.36
N ALA A 22 -26.02 -19.47 21.77
CA ALA A 22 -25.63 -20.03 23.03
C ALA A 22 -24.54 -21.10 22.83
N CYS A 23 -23.72 -21.22 23.84
CA CYS A 23 -23.01 -22.36 24.39
C CYS A 23 -23.03 -23.73 23.70
N SER A 24 -21.84 -24.32 23.59
CA SER A 24 -21.59 -25.63 24.21
C SER A 24 -20.10 -25.86 24.39
N ASP A 25 -19.72 -26.11 25.65
CA ASP A 25 -18.46 -26.74 26.06
C ASP A 25 -18.36 -28.14 25.47
N ASP A 26 -17.24 -28.45 24.85
CA ASP A 26 -16.77 -29.82 24.72
C ASP A 26 -15.25 -29.82 24.78
N THR A 27 -14.76 -30.24 25.92
CA THR A 27 -13.38 -30.62 26.20
C THR A 27 -13.20 -32.09 25.78
N PRO A 28 -12.22 -32.45 24.97
CA PRO A 28 -11.76 -33.84 24.91
C PRO A 28 -10.55 -34.06 25.80
N GLU A 29 -10.68 -35.12 26.57
CA GLU A 29 -9.71 -35.72 27.46
C GLU A 29 -8.39 -36.08 26.78
N GLN A 30 -7.30 -35.96 27.54
CA GLN A 30 -6.00 -36.57 27.28
C GLN A 30 -6.02 -38.08 27.57
N PRO A 31 -5.35 -38.92 26.80
CA PRO A 31 -4.88 -40.23 27.28
C PRO A 31 -3.43 -40.12 27.77
N ALA A 32 -3.23 -40.62 28.95
CA ALA A 32 -1.94 -40.89 29.58
C ALA A 32 -1.32 -42.20 29.10
N GLY A 33 0.01 -42.23 29.13
CA GLY A 33 0.85 -43.46 29.04
C GLY A 33 2.09 -43.18 28.20
N GLY A 34 3.31 -43.11 28.65
CA GLY A 34 4.08 -43.94 29.54
C GLY A 34 5.18 -44.62 28.72
N GLY A 35 6.49 -44.37 29.03
CA GLY A 35 7.60 -45.14 28.47
C GLY A 35 8.90 -44.36 28.30
N THR A 36 9.66 -44.28 29.33
CA THR A 36 11.10 -44.54 29.64
C THR A 36 12.17 -44.37 28.55
N GLU A 37 13.14 -43.51 28.97
CA GLU A 37 14.61 -43.65 28.95
C GLU A 37 15.37 -43.72 27.61
N SER A 38 16.22 -42.74 27.36
CA SER A 38 17.68 -42.85 27.58
C SER A 38 18.34 -41.51 27.40
N GLY A 39 19.15 -41.11 28.39
CA GLY A 39 19.86 -39.85 28.42
C GLY A 39 21.11 -39.86 27.55
N GLU A 40 21.40 -38.72 27.01
CA GLU A 40 22.75 -38.25 26.73
C GLU A 40 22.82 -36.80 27.20
N THR A 41 23.64 -36.60 28.20
CA THR A 41 24.01 -35.31 28.75
C THR A 41 25.03 -34.66 27.83
N GLU A 42 24.65 -33.64 27.08
CA GLU A 42 25.62 -32.68 26.57
C GLU A 42 25.71 -31.49 27.51
N GLU A 43 26.89 -31.25 28.01
CA GLU A 43 27.22 -30.10 28.86
C GLU A 43 27.14 -28.81 28.05
N PRO A 44 26.53 -27.72 28.55
CA PRO A 44 26.63 -26.40 27.95
C PRO A 44 27.94 -25.75 28.43
N GLY A 45 28.99 -25.88 27.65
CA GLY A 45 30.18 -25.04 27.75
C GLY A 45 29.95 -23.73 27.00
N GLY A 46 29.54 -22.70 27.70
CA GLY A 46 29.51 -21.33 27.23
C GLY A 46 29.68 -20.43 28.45
N GLU A 47 30.90 -19.90 28.64
CA GLU A 47 31.13 -18.83 29.63
C GLU A 47 30.34 -17.61 29.21
N ASP A 48 29.21 -17.34 29.87
CA ASP A 48 28.51 -16.08 29.83
C ASP A 48 29.42 -14.99 30.38
N ASN A 49 29.95 -14.16 29.50
CA ASN A 49 30.62 -12.92 29.90
C ASN A 49 29.54 -11.84 30.12
N PRO A 50 29.16 -11.53 31.38
CA PRO A 50 28.05 -10.62 31.67
C PRO A 50 28.34 -9.15 31.29
N ASP A 51 29.59 -8.82 30.93
CA ASP A 51 30.04 -7.46 30.58
C ASP A 51 30.37 -7.28 29.10
N GLY A 52 30.08 -8.28 28.26
CA GLY A 52 30.18 -8.14 26.80
C GLY A 52 29.05 -7.27 26.26
N PRO A 53 29.28 -6.48 25.15
CA PRO A 53 28.19 -5.79 24.50
C PRO A 53 27.15 -6.82 24.08
N LEU A 54 25.88 -6.59 24.46
CA LEU A 54 24.75 -7.43 24.04
C LEU A 54 24.76 -7.51 22.52
N GLN A 55 25.19 -8.63 21.98
CA GLN A 55 25.09 -8.96 20.59
C GLN A 55 23.61 -9.29 20.33
N MET A 56 22.83 -8.23 20.09
CA MET A 56 21.46 -8.43 19.64
C MET A 56 21.54 -8.97 18.21
N ASP A 57 20.97 -10.14 17.98
CA ASP A 57 20.71 -10.61 16.64
C ASP A 57 20.03 -9.49 15.84
N PRO A 58 20.37 -9.28 14.56
CA PRO A 58 19.73 -8.26 13.77
C PRO A 58 18.22 -8.53 13.77
N VAL A 59 17.48 -7.72 14.51
CA VAL A 59 16.02 -7.81 14.57
C VAL A 59 15.54 -7.50 13.17
N GLU A 60 15.02 -8.51 12.49
CA GLU A 60 14.40 -8.37 11.19
C GLU A 60 13.08 -7.59 11.38
N PHE A 61 13.15 -6.27 11.22
CA PHE A 61 11.98 -5.42 11.38
C PHE A 61 11.10 -5.53 10.13
N ALA A 62 9.88 -6.01 10.31
CA ALA A 62 8.86 -5.88 9.27
C ALA A 62 8.64 -4.40 8.89
N ALA A 63 8.22 -4.15 7.66
CA ALA A 63 7.92 -2.81 7.17
C ALA A 63 6.93 -2.06 8.09
N PHE A 64 5.95 -2.79 8.62
CA PHE A 64 4.96 -2.36 9.61
C PHE A 64 4.29 -3.62 10.22
N PRO A 65 3.60 -3.50 11.37
CA PRO A 65 2.82 -4.61 11.91
C PRO A 65 1.75 -5.08 10.91
N GLY A 66 1.78 -6.37 10.55
CA GLY A 66 0.88 -6.95 9.52
C GLY A 66 1.44 -6.90 8.10
N ALA A 67 2.70 -6.51 7.90
CA ALA A 67 3.36 -6.68 6.62
C ALA A 67 3.68 -8.15 6.37
N GLU A 68 3.24 -8.68 5.22
CA GLU A 68 3.41 -10.07 4.84
C GLU A 68 4.07 -10.21 3.45
N GLY A 69 4.36 -11.43 3.04
CA GLY A 69 4.92 -11.74 1.74
C GLY A 69 6.37 -11.29 1.55
N TYR A 70 6.80 -11.26 0.30
CA TYR A 70 8.20 -10.97 -0.02
C TYR A 70 8.62 -9.51 0.20
N GLY A 71 7.67 -8.57 0.19
CA GLY A 71 7.91 -7.16 0.50
C GLY A 71 7.89 -6.83 2.00
N LYS A 72 7.67 -7.82 2.88
CA LYS A 72 7.47 -7.58 4.33
C LYS A 72 8.64 -6.88 5.02
N ASN A 73 9.86 -7.00 4.49
CA ASN A 73 11.07 -6.43 5.07
C ASN A 73 11.50 -5.10 4.41
N THR A 74 10.65 -4.51 3.58
CA THR A 74 10.90 -3.21 2.98
C THR A 74 11.19 -2.17 4.05
N VAL A 75 12.33 -1.48 3.94
CA VAL A 75 12.78 -0.49 4.93
C VAL A 75 11.98 0.81 4.82
N GLY A 76 11.66 1.20 3.60
CA GLY A 76 10.98 2.46 3.35
C GLY A 76 11.75 3.67 3.88
N GLY A 77 11.03 4.62 4.45
CA GLY A 77 11.60 5.86 5.00
C GLY A 77 12.17 5.74 6.42
N ARG A 78 12.32 4.54 6.94
CA ARG A 78 12.79 4.31 8.34
C ARG A 78 14.14 4.97 8.58
N GLY A 79 14.25 5.67 9.71
CA GLY A 79 15.47 6.41 10.08
C GLY A 79 15.68 7.72 9.30
N GLY A 80 14.80 8.03 8.34
CA GLY A 80 14.84 9.26 7.57
C GLY A 80 14.05 10.41 8.20
N LYS A 81 13.94 11.50 7.45
CA LYS A 81 13.19 12.70 7.88
C LYS A 81 11.68 12.47 7.70
N VAL A 82 10.90 12.95 8.67
CA VAL A 82 9.44 13.01 8.55
C VAL A 82 9.07 14.35 7.90
N TYR A 83 8.22 14.27 6.87
CA TYR A 83 7.67 15.43 6.18
C TYR A 83 6.16 15.44 6.31
N HIS A 84 5.62 16.59 6.63
CA HIS A 84 4.19 16.83 6.76
C HIS A 84 3.62 17.41 5.46
N VAL A 85 2.59 16.79 4.94
CA VAL A 85 1.78 17.34 3.85
C VAL A 85 0.65 18.14 4.49
N THR A 86 0.72 19.45 4.31
CA THR A 86 -0.18 20.45 4.92
C THR A 86 -1.08 21.15 3.90
N SER A 87 -0.88 20.87 2.60
CA SER A 87 -1.70 21.41 1.50
C SER A 87 -2.12 20.29 0.54
N LEU A 88 -3.33 20.42 0.00
CA LEU A 88 -3.85 19.57 -1.09
C LEU A 88 -3.50 20.12 -2.48
N ASP A 89 -2.80 21.23 -2.57
CA ASP A 89 -2.39 21.81 -3.84
C ASP A 89 -1.34 20.97 -4.55
N ASP A 90 -1.29 21.09 -5.86
CA ASP A 90 -0.26 20.51 -6.70
C ASP A 90 0.17 21.49 -7.81
N ASP A 91 1.47 21.60 -8.02
CA ASP A 91 2.07 22.27 -9.15
C ASP A 91 3.20 21.40 -9.72
N ALA A 92 3.07 21.04 -10.99
CA ALA A 92 4.01 20.14 -11.64
C ALA A 92 5.42 20.73 -11.75
N ASN A 93 5.53 22.01 -11.93
CA ASN A 93 6.78 22.72 -12.23
C ASN A 93 7.43 23.31 -10.97
N ASN A 94 6.63 23.99 -10.13
CA ASN A 94 7.10 24.71 -8.96
C ASN A 94 6.28 24.36 -7.70
N PRO A 95 6.32 23.10 -7.22
CA PRO A 95 5.53 22.69 -6.07
C PRO A 95 5.95 23.45 -4.81
N ALA A 96 4.98 24.00 -4.12
CA ALA A 96 5.19 24.73 -2.86
C ALA A 96 5.53 23.74 -1.73
N GLU A 97 6.29 24.21 -0.74
CA GLU A 97 6.54 23.47 0.50
C GLU A 97 5.22 23.09 1.17
N GLY A 98 5.17 21.89 1.75
CA GLY A 98 3.97 21.33 2.35
C GLY A 98 3.05 20.61 1.37
N THR A 99 3.33 20.62 0.07
CA THR A 99 2.61 19.80 -0.92
C THR A 99 3.26 18.41 -1.06
N LEU A 100 2.47 17.39 -1.44
CA LEU A 100 3.00 16.04 -1.63
C LEU A 100 4.13 16.00 -2.67
N ARG A 101 3.95 16.68 -3.81
CA ARG A 101 4.96 16.72 -4.88
C ARG A 101 6.26 17.36 -4.41
N TRP A 102 6.20 18.40 -3.61
CA TRP A 102 7.38 19.00 -3.02
C TRP A 102 8.12 18.03 -2.11
N VAL A 103 7.39 17.31 -1.24
CA VAL A 103 7.98 16.31 -0.35
C VAL A 103 8.67 15.19 -1.14
N LEU A 104 8.04 14.69 -2.22
CA LEU A 104 8.63 13.62 -3.02
C LEU A 104 9.90 14.05 -3.78
N LYS A 105 10.08 15.33 -4.03
CA LYS A 105 11.32 15.90 -4.62
C LYS A 105 12.48 15.98 -3.61
N GLN A 106 12.23 15.90 -2.30
CA GLN A 106 13.30 15.98 -1.29
C GLN A 106 14.19 14.72 -1.38
N LYS A 107 15.49 14.89 -1.10
CA LYS A 107 16.48 13.80 -1.12
C LYS A 107 16.53 13.05 0.22
N GLY A 108 17.06 11.85 0.17
CA GLY A 108 17.29 10.99 1.34
C GLY A 108 16.04 10.23 1.79
N ALA A 109 16.25 9.33 2.74
CA ALA A 109 15.18 8.54 3.33
C ALA A 109 14.12 9.44 3.99
N LYS A 110 12.83 9.15 3.74
CA LYS A 110 11.74 9.99 4.25
C LYS A 110 10.44 9.25 4.51
N THR A 111 9.74 9.71 5.52
CA THR A 111 8.36 9.32 5.80
C THR A 111 7.45 10.52 5.56
N VAL A 112 6.43 10.32 4.73
CA VAL A 112 5.40 11.30 4.42
C VAL A 112 4.20 11.05 5.30
N VAL A 113 3.78 12.06 6.05
CA VAL A 113 2.56 12.07 6.87
C VAL A 113 1.65 13.22 6.41
N PHE A 114 0.35 13.10 6.69
CA PHE A 114 -0.64 14.06 6.20
C PHE A 114 -1.37 14.70 7.37
N ASP A 115 -1.34 16.03 7.42
CA ASP A 115 -2.08 16.84 8.38
C ASP A 115 -3.41 17.33 7.79
N VAL A 116 -3.65 17.02 6.51
CA VAL A 116 -4.84 17.39 5.75
C VAL A 116 -5.58 16.15 5.27
N ALA A 117 -6.84 16.32 4.87
CA ALA A 117 -7.66 15.28 4.25
C ALA A 117 -8.35 15.83 3.00
N GLY A 118 -8.51 14.99 1.99
CA GLY A 118 -9.20 15.37 0.76
C GLY A 118 -8.56 14.82 -0.50
N THR A 119 -8.83 15.48 -1.61
CA THR A 119 -8.31 15.10 -2.92
C THR A 119 -7.23 16.08 -3.37
N ILE A 120 -6.07 15.53 -3.70
CA ILE A 120 -5.00 16.24 -4.38
C ILE A 120 -5.23 16.07 -5.89
N HIS A 121 -5.60 17.13 -6.56
CA HIS A 121 -5.78 17.19 -8.00
C HIS A 121 -4.44 17.39 -8.69
N LEU A 122 -3.81 16.30 -9.09
CA LEU A 122 -2.48 16.33 -9.71
C LEU A 122 -2.48 17.14 -11.01
N LYS A 123 -1.38 17.81 -11.31
CA LYS A 123 -1.18 18.60 -12.55
C LYS A 123 -0.29 17.91 -13.56
N ALA A 124 0.31 16.79 -13.17
CA ALA A 124 1.07 15.85 -14.01
C ALA A 124 1.27 14.56 -13.22
N ASP A 125 1.74 13.50 -13.89
CA ASP A 125 2.11 12.27 -13.22
C ASP A 125 3.01 12.55 -12.02
N LEU A 126 2.71 11.89 -10.92
CA LEU A 126 3.48 12.02 -9.69
C LEU A 126 4.36 10.79 -9.53
N LYS A 127 5.67 10.98 -9.48
CA LYS A 127 6.65 9.88 -9.46
C LYS A 127 7.46 9.88 -8.17
N THR A 128 7.73 8.70 -7.65
CA THR A 128 8.80 8.53 -6.66
C THR A 128 10.12 8.49 -7.40
N ASN A 129 11.10 9.30 -6.98
CA ASN A 129 12.41 9.38 -7.65
C ASN A 129 13.59 9.20 -6.69
N ASN A 130 13.31 9.00 -5.41
CA ASN A 130 14.33 8.77 -4.39
C ASN A 130 13.96 7.53 -3.60
N ASP A 131 14.91 6.64 -3.44
CA ASP A 131 14.78 5.44 -2.64
C ASP A 131 14.48 5.75 -1.16
N ASN A 132 14.03 4.74 -0.43
CA ASN A 132 13.75 4.83 0.99
C ASN A 132 12.59 5.79 1.33
N LEU A 133 11.40 5.46 0.83
CA LEU A 133 10.20 6.26 0.99
C LEU A 133 9.10 5.47 1.72
N THR A 134 8.50 6.08 2.73
CA THR A 134 7.22 5.64 3.29
C THR A 134 6.17 6.72 3.08
N ILE A 135 5.01 6.37 2.51
CA ILE A 135 3.84 7.25 2.43
C ILE A 135 2.76 6.67 3.33
N ALA A 136 2.52 7.35 4.45
CA ALA A 136 1.65 6.91 5.52
C ALA A 136 0.28 7.60 5.42
N GLY A 137 -0.56 7.18 4.47
CA GLY A 137 -1.88 7.77 4.22
C GLY A 137 -2.83 7.68 5.42
N GLN A 138 -2.63 6.69 6.31
CA GLN A 138 -3.41 6.52 7.54
C GLN A 138 -3.26 7.66 8.55
N THR A 139 -2.25 8.51 8.39
CA THR A 139 -2.07 9.68 9.26
C THR A 139 -3.03 10.82 8.94
N SER A 140 -3.60 10.81 7.74
CA SER A 140 -4.57 11.82 7.33
C SER A 140 -5.86 11.73 8.17
N PRO A 141 -6.40 12.85 8.66
CA PRO A 141 -7.60 12.86 9.50
C PRO A 141 -8.88 12.40 8.78
N GLY A 142 -8.89 12.32 7.46
CA GLY A 142 -10.03 11.88 6.66
C GLY A 142 -9.63 11.12 5.39
N GLY A 143 -8.34 10.80 5.24
CA GLY A 143 -7.77 10.08 4.11
C GLY A 143 -7.48 10.98 2.90
N ILE A 144 -6.54 10.52 2.07
CA ILE A 144 -6.06 11.21 0.88
C ILE A 144 -6.47 10.46 -0.38
N CYS A 145 -6.90 11.21 -1.38
CA CYS A 145 -7.10 10.77 -2.74
C CYS A 145 -6.16 11.51 -3.68
N LEU A 146 -5.50 10.80 -4.56
CA LEU A 146 -4.73 11.37 -5.67
C LEU A 146 -5.57 11.21 -6.94
N ALA A 147 -5.83 12.30 -7.65
CA ALA A 147 -6.70 12.32 -8.83
C ALA A 147 -6.02 12.93 -10.06
N ASP A 148 -6.61 12.68 -11.21
CA ASP A 148 -6.36 13.29 -12.53
C ASP A 148 -5.14 12.76 -13.29
N TYR A 149 -4.11 12.23 -12.62
CA TYR A 149 -2.91 11.68 -13.25
C TYR A 149 -2.42 10.42 -12.53
N ALA A 150 -1.48 9.71 -13.17
CA ALA A 150 -0.84 8.52 -12.61
C ALA A 150 0.01 8.82 -11.37
N PHE A 151 0.04 7.83 -10.44
CA PHE A 151 1.10 7.75 -9.45
C PHE A 151 2.07 6.62 -9.81
N VAL A 152 3.35 6.95 -10.02
CA VAL A 152 4.35 6.02 -10.54
C VAL A 152 5.44 5.73 -9.52
N ILE A 153 5.59 4.47 -9.15
CA ILE A 153 6.70 3.99 -8.34
C ILE A 153 7.94 3.87 -9.23
N ASN A 154 8.87 4.79 -9.07
CA ASN A 154 10.12 4.85 -9.85
C ASN A 154 11.38 4.83 -8.96
N SER A 155 11.27 4.29 -7.76
CA SER A 155 12.37 4.14 -6.81
C SER A 155 12.22 2.83 -6.03
N ASN A 156 13.28 2.41 -5.35
CA ASN A 156 13.32 1.22 -4.52
C ASN A 156 13.01 1.56 -3.05
N GLU A 157 12.80 0.53 -2.24
CA GLU A 157 12.51 0.69 -0.81
C GLU A 157 11.32 1.61 -0.56
N VAL A 158 10.14 1.23 -1.11
CA VAL A 158 8.94 2.04 -1.06
C VAL A 158 7.81 1.33 -0.30
N ILE A 159 7.26 2.02 0.68
CA ILE A 159 6.07 1.63 1.42
C ILE A 159 4.95 2.63 1.12
N ILE A 160 3.80 2.16 0.60
CA ILE A 160 2.63 2.99 0.32
C ILE A 160 1.43 2.40 1.03
N ARG A 161 0.77 3.19 1.89
CA ARG A 161 -0.35 2.70 2.69
C ARG A 161 -1.51 3.69 2.76
N PHE A 162 -2.74 3.15 2.74
CA PHE A 162 -3.99 3.86 2.97
C PHE A 162 -4.24 5.06 2.07
N LEU A 163 -3.90 4.96 0.79
CA LEU A 163 -4.18 5.98 -0.22
C LEU A 163 -5.26 5.52 -1.20
N ARG A 164 -5.93 6.49 -1.79
CA ARG A 164 -6.87 6.31 -2.90
C ARG A 164 -6.29 6.95 -4.16
N PHE A 165 -6.38 6.24 -5.29
CA PHE A 165 -5.92 6.70 -6.59
C PHE A 165 -7.10 6.71 -7.56
N ARG A 166 -7.39 7.86 -8.17
CA ARG A 166 -8.54 8.10 -9.03
C ARG A 166 -8.13 8.99 -10.21
N PRO A 167 -7.32 8.44 -11.15
CA PRO A 167 -6.78 9.26 -12.23
C PRO A 167 -7.86 9.85 -13.13
N GLY A 168 -8.92 9.09 -13.43
CA GLY A 168 -9.92 9.55 -14.39
C GLY A 168 -9.34 9.71 -15.81
N ASP A 169 -10.12 10.27 -16.71
CA ASP A 169 -9.74 10.50 -18.11
C ASP A 169 -9.73 11.99 -18.51
N ASP A 170 -9.97 12.89 -17.58
CA ASP A 170 -9.99 14.34 -17.82
C ASP A 170 -8.65 14.90 -18.31
N SER A 171 -7.54 14.24 -17.98
CA SER A 171 -6.20 14.60 -18.48
C SER A 171 -6.03 14.39 -19.98
N GLY A 172 -6.91 13.62 -20.62
CA GLY A 172 -6.77 13.18 -22.02
C GLY A 172 -5.60 12.21 -22.25
N LYS A 173 -5.05 11.62 -21.18
CA LYS A 173 -3.99 10.60 -21.21
C LYS A 173 -4.55 9.23 -20.88
N GLU A 174 -3.71 8.23 -20.99
CA GLU A 174 -4.03 6.82 -20.71
C GLU A 174 -3.30 6.37 -19.42
N PRO A 175 -3.65 6.93 -18.21
CA PRO A 175 -2.89 6.63 -17.01
C PRO A 175 -3.31 5.29 -16.39
N ASP A 176 -2.30 4.57 -15.88
CA ASP A 176 -2.51 3.66 -14.75
C ASP A 176 -2.90 4.45 -13.51
N GLY A 177 -3.61 3.84 -12.60
CA GLY A 177 -3.93 4.52 -11.34
C GLY A 177 -2.73 4.59 -10.40
N LEU A 178 -2.17 3.43 -10.09
CA LEU A 178 -0.95 3.23 -9.33
C LEU A 178 -0.10 2.19 -10.04
N GLY A 179 1.09 2.56 -10.48
CA GLY A 179 1.92 1.66 -11.24
C GLY A 179 3.41 1.80 -10.98
N GLY A 180 4.17 0.88 -11.56
CA GLY A 180 5.62 0.88 -11.56
C GLY A 180 6.19 -0.43 -12.08
N MET A 181 7.43 -0.39 -12.56
CA MET A 181 8.12 -1.59 -13.05
C MET A 181 9.58 -1.62 -12.62
N ASP A 182 10.13 -2.85 -12.56
CA ASP A 182 11.56 -3.12 -12.37
C ASP A 182 12.17 -2.44 -11.13
N LYS A 183 11.42 -2.45 -10.02
CA LYS A 183 11.87 -1.91 -8.72
C LYS A 183 11.97 -3.02 -7.68
N LYS A 184 12.66 -2.73 -6.57
CA LYS A 184 12.95 -3.69 -5.51
C LYS A 184 12.44 -3.20 -4.16
N ASN A 185 12.02 -4.17 -3.34
CA ASN A 185 11.59 -3.92 -1.97
C ASN A 185 10.43 -2.93 -1.92
N ILE A 186 9.28 -3.38 -2.43
CA ILE A 186 8.07 -2.57 -2.52
C ILE A 186 6.95 -3.24 -1.72
N ILE A 187 6.24 -2.46 -0.91
CA ILE A 187 4.99 -2.93 -0.31
C ILE A 187 3.89 -1.89 -0.46
N ILE A 188 2.76 -2.32 -1.02
CA ILE A 188 1.55 -1.54 -1.20
C ILE A 188 0.47 -2.20 -0.35
N ASP A 189 -0.11 -1.42 0.57
CA ASP A 189 -1.01 -1.95 1.60
C ASP A 189 -2.22 -1.05 1.83
N HIS A 190 -3.42 -1.64 1.90
CA HIS A 190 -4.68 -0.93 2.15
C HIS A 190 -4.94 0.26 1.22
N CYS A 191 -4.55 0.15 -0.04
CA CYS A 191 -4.80 1.16 -1.06
C CYS A 191 -6.02 0.81 -1.91
N SER A 192 -6.67 1.81 -2.48
CA SER A 192 -7.71 1.59 -3.47
C SER A 192 -7.45 2.36 -4.76
N VAL A 193 -7.59 1.68 -5.87
CA VAL A 193 -7.35 2.24 -7.20
C VAL A 193 -8.59 2.03 -8.06
N SER A 194 -9.11 3.10 -8.65
CA SER A 194 -10.27 3.03 -9.55
C SER A 194 -10.22 4.16 -10.57
N TRP A 195 -11.02 4.00 -11.64
CA TRP A 195 -11.18 4.99 -12.70
C TRP A 195 -9.92 5.26 -13.51
N SER A 196 -9.06 4.26 -13.61
CA SER A 196 -7.93 4.30 -14.53
C SER A 196 -8.40 4.11 -15.98
N VAL A 197 -7.65 4.65 -16.89
CA VAL A 197 -7.88 4.55 -18.33
C VAL A 197 -7.25 3.27 -18.88
N ASP A 198 -6.06 2.92 -18.39
CA ASP A 198 -5.36 1.67 -18.69
C ASP A 198 -5.54 0.68 -17.53
N GLU A 199 -4.54 0.38 -16.75
CA GLU A 199 -4.66 -0.52 -15.61
C GLU A 199 -4.93 0.23 -14.30
N CYS A 200 -5.70 -0.37 -13.39
CA CYS A 200 -5.87 0.19 -12.07
C CYS A 200 -4.56 0.16 -11.27
N LEU A 201 -4.06 -1.04 -10.97
CA LEU A 201 -2.86 -1.24 -10.17
C LEU A 201 -1.90 -2.15 -10.92
N SER A 202 -0.82 -1.60 -11.47
CA SER A 202 0.15 -2.31 -12.29
C SER A 202 1.54 -2.27 -11.70
N VAL A 203 1.97 -3.41 -11.17
CA VAL A 203 3.31 -3.59 -10.60
C VAL A 203 3.92 -4.88 -11.15
N TYR A 204 4.85 -4.72 -12.07
CA TYR A 204 5.49 -5.86 -12.74
C TYR A 204 7.00 -5.73 -12.84
N GLY A 205 7.69 -6.85 -13.07
CA GLY A 205 9.16 -6.87 -13.01
C GLY A 205 9.72 -6.54 -11.64
N MET A 206 8.90 -6.48 -10.60
CA MET A 206 9.33 -6.16 -9.25
C MET A 206 10.12 -7.30 -8.62
N GLU A 207 11.03 -6.97 -7.73
CA GLU A 207 11.77 -7.91 -6.90
C GLU A 207 11.52 -7.65 -5.42
N ASN A 208 11.22 -8.72 -4.64
CA ASN A 208 10.86 -8.63 -3.22
C ASN A 208 9.67 -7.67 -2.99
N SER A 209 8.54 -7.95 -3.60
CA SER A 209 7.39 -7.05 -3.53
C SER A 209 6.16 -7.71 -2.93
N THR A 210 5.29 -6.88 -2.35
CA THR A 210 3.97 -7.31 -1.86
C THR A 210 2.91 -6.27 -2.20
N VAL A 211 1.78 -6.73 -2.71
CA VAL A 211 0.51 -5.97 -2.77
C VAL A 211 -0.49 -6.71 -1.90
N GLN A 212 -0.95 -6.08 -0.83
CA GLN A 212 -1.86 -6.70 0.12
C GLN A 212 -2.99 -5.77 0.53
N TRP A 213 -4.17 -6.35 0.78
CA TRP A 213 -5.35 -5.65 1.29
C TRP A 213 -5.78 -4.45 0.43
N CYS A 214 -5.55 -4.53 -0.88
CA CYS A 214 -5.85 -3.47 -1.83
C CYS A 214 -7.13 -3.77 -2.61
N ILE A 215 -7.71 -2.70 -3.16
CA ILE A 215 -8.84 -2.77 -4.08
C ILE A 215 -8.41 -2.17 -5.41
N ALA A 216 -8.49 -2.94 -6.49
CA ALA A 216 -8.34 -2.48 -7.87
C ALA A 216 -9.68 -2.69 -8.59
N ALA A 217 -10.45 -1.63 -8.81
CA ALA A 217 -11.82 -1.81 -9.28
C ALA A 217 -12.33 -0.64 -10.12
N GLN A 218 -13.34 -0.92 -10.94
CA GLN A 218 -14.06 0.10 -11.73
C GLN A 218 -13.12 0.89 -12.66
N ALA A 219 -12.23 0.20 -13.37
CA ALA A 219 -11.50 0.82 -14.48
C ALA A 219 -12.46 1.37 -15.53
N LEU A 220 -12.07 2.41 -16.25
CA LEU A 220 -12.93 3.11 -17.20
C LEU A 220 -13.01 2.34 -18.52
N ARG A 221 -14.09 1.57 -18.70
CA ARG A 221 -14.30 0.81 -19.94
C ARG A 221 -14.50 1.70 -21.17
N VAL A 222 -15.14 2.83 -20.98
CA VAL A 222 -15.30 3.86 -22.02
C VAL A 222 -14.53 5.08 -21.57
N SER A 223 -13.42 5.33 -22.23
CA SER A 223 -12.48 6.38 -21.87
C SER A 223 -11.79 6.95 -23.11
N VAL A 224 -10.74 7.72 -22.92
CA VAL A 224 -9.90 8.28 -23.97
C VAL A 224 -8.87 7.30 -24.54
N HIS A 225 -8.86 6.03 -24.08
CA HIS A 225 -7.83 5.06 -24.48
C HIS A 225 -7.88 4.76 -25.99
N GLY A 226 -6.73 4.89 -26.66
CA GLY A 226 -6.63 4.76 -28.13
C GLY A 226 -6.91 3.35 -28.65
N LYS A 227 -6.82 2.32 -27.81
CA LYS A 227 -7.18 0.93 -28.16
C LYS A 227 -8.67 0.63 -28.00
N GLY A 228 -9.50 1.59 -27.61
CA GLY A 228 -10.92 1.39 -27.33
C GLY A 228 -11.18 0.92 -25.91
N THR A 229 -11.94 -0.17 -25.73
CA THR A 229 -12.14 -0.76 -24.39
C THR A 229 -10.83 -1.33 -23.86
N HIS A 230 -10.30 -0.73 -22.81
CA HIS A 230 -9.04 -1.11 -22.20
C HIS A 230 -9.08 -0.70 -20.74
N CYS A 231 -9.59 -1.57 -19.88
CA CYS A 231 -9.94 -1.23 -18.51
C CYS A 231 -9.53 -2.37 -17.56
N TYR A 232 -8.24 -2.63 -17.45
CA TYR A 232 -7.74 -3.75 -16.68
C TYR A 232 -7.63 -3.47 -15.19
N GLY A 233 -7.75 -4.54 -14.40
CA GLY A 233 -7.53 -4.47 -12.95
C GLY A 233 -6.09 -4.23 -12.58
N GLY A 234 -5.17 -4.75 -13.38
CA GLY A 234 -3.74 -4.55 -13.19
C GLY A 234 -2.89 -5.56 -13.95
N ASN A 235 -1.63 -5.23 -14.12
CA ASN A 235 -0.58 -6.10 -14.64
C ASN A 235 0.38 -6.42 -13.50
N TRP A 236 0.37 -7.67 -13.05
CA TRP A 236 1.11 -8.12 -11.87
C TRP A 236 2.14 -9.18 -12.23
N GLY A 237 3.36 -9.02 -11.75
CA GLY A 237 4.42 -9.97 -11.96
C GLY A 237 5.74 -9.51 -11.37
N GLY A 238 6.63 -10.47 -11.11
CA GLY A 238 7.95 -10.15 -10.57
C GLY A 238 8.66 -11.38 -10.04
N ASN A 239 9.86 -11.17 -9.53
CA ASN A 239 10.65 -12.16 -8.82
C ASN A 239 10.48 -11.98 -7.31
N LYS A 240 10.05 -13.03 -6.60
CA LYS A 240 9.69 -12.92 -5.19
C LYS A 240 8.63 -11.83 -4.98
N ALA A 241 7.49 -11.99 -5.63
CA ALA A 241 6.34 -11.10 -5.55
C ALA A 241 5.14 -11.80 -4.92
N SER A 242 4.45 -11.14 -4.01
CA SER A 242 3.25 -11.64 -3.32
C SER A 242 2.07 -10.73 -3.60
N TYR A 243 0.94 -11.33 -3.95
CA TYR A 243 -0.32 -10.62 -4.19
C TYR A 243 -1.42 -11.36 -3.42
N HIS A 244 -1.88 -10.81 -2.30
CA HIS A 244 -2.83 -11.50 -1.44
C HIS A 244 -3.81 -10.53 -0.75
N HIS A 245 -4.99 -11.05 -0.39
CA HIS A 245 -6.05 -10.29 0.25
C HIS A 245 -6.50 -9.05 -0.56
N ASN A 246 -6.39 -9.12 -1.87
CA ASN A 246 -6.80 -8.04 -2.76
C ASN A 246 -8.15 -8.34 -3.39
N LEU A 247 -8.93 -7.30 -3.67
CA LEU A 247 -10.15 -7.37 -4.46
C LEU A 247 -9.92 -6.74 -5.82
N ILE A 248 -10.11 -7.53 -6.89
CA ILE A 248 -10.17 -7.02 -8.26
C ILE A 248 -11.61 -7.19 -8.73
N ALA A 249 -12.26 -6.10 -9.12
CA ALA A 249 -13.66 -6.13 -9.49
C ALA A 249 -14.01 -5.07 -10.54
N HIS A 250 -14.98 -5.39 -11.41
CA HIS A 250 -15.46 -4.47 -12.44
C HIS A 250 -14.35 -3.91 -13.34
N CYS A 251 -13.46 -4.80 -13.77
CA CYS A 251 -12.38 -4.58 -14.73
C CYS A 251 -12.46 -5.66 -15.81
N GLU A 252 -11.79 -5.50 -16.94
CA GLU A 252 -11.59 -6.54 -17.96
C GLU A 252 -10.41 -7.43 -17.64
#